data_ddcc28ac43ee23ba0f4dbbf69bdb1813
#
_entry.id   ddcc28ac43ee23ba0f4dbbf69bdb1813
#
_cell.length_a   1.000
_cell.length_b   1.000
_cell.length_c   1.000
_cell.angle_alpha   90.00
_cell.angle_beta   90.00
_cell.angle_gamma   90.00
#
_symmetry.space_group_name_H-M   'P 1'
#
loop_
_entity.id
_entity.type
_entity.pdbx_description
1 polymer ?
#
loop_
_entity_poly.entity_id
_entity_poly.type
_entity_poly.pdbx_seq_one_letter_code
_entity_poly.pdbx_strand_id
1 'polypeptide(L)'
;MRCTLIVNRRAGRKGGLPVNLGTADDALAALAAHGIAPAVAETARPGHATELARAAALAGDDVVIAAGGDGTVREAAIGLIGSHVPLGVMPLGSVMNVAHMLGIPRDPQEAAAVIAAGACAEIDVGRAGGTRQAYFLEAAGVGIDAALFAYGNAIDAGRWGAVWGALRLALRYRPRRVVLELDGWRVELPALMVSVANGPFCGAGLRVAPEARVDDHRFDVRVFGPMPKAALLRSLARPEGHEGSEGREGREGREGREGREGHEGQIYTFKARDVRIAAPRGPLPGHADACPLGSTPLRFSLLPGALRVLVGSSAALAGEPHTLASAGPQAPSHPTPAQ
;
A
#
# COMPACT_ATOMS: atom_id res chain seq x y z
N MET A 1 1.05 14.98 -24.80
CA MET A 1 0.61 14.35 -23.53
C MET A 1 0.26 15.47 -22.55
N ARG A 2 -1.00 15.55 -22.20
CA ARG A 2 -1.51 16.50 -21.19
C ARG A 2 -1.36 15.86 -19.81
N CYS A 3 -0.66 16.51 -18.87
CA CYS A 3 -0.42 15.93 -17.58
C CYS A 3 -0.32 16.99 -16.46
N THR A 4 -0.75 16.61 -15.28
CA THR A 4 -0.65 17.41 -14.04
C THR A 4 0.35 16.77 -13.10
N LEU A 5 1.32 17.55 -12.62
CA LEU A 5 2.25 17.17 -11.55
C LEU A 5 1.73 17.70 -10.20
N ILE A 6 1.29 16.81 -9.35
CA ILE A 6 0.87 17.14 -7.98
C ILE A 6 2.09 17.10 -7.07
N VAL A 7 2.47 18.25 -6.53
CA VAL A 7 3.68 18.41 -5.73
C VAL A 7 3.34 18.67 -4.27
N ASN A 8 3.99 17.91 -3.38
CA ASN A 8 4.02 18.22 -1.96
C ASN A 8 5.43 18.74 -1.57
N ARG A 9 5.63 20.06 -1.57
CA ARG A 9 6.93 20.67 -1.20
C ARG A 9 7.33 20.46 0.27
N ARG A 10 6.41 19.96 1.11
CA ARG A 10 6.69 19.58 2.51
C ARG A 10 7.08 18.12 2.66
N ALA A 11 6.97 17.32 1.61
CA ALA A 11 7.41 15.93 1.63
C ALA A 11 8.90 15.85 1.96
N GLY A 12 9.32 14.79 2.68
CA GLY A 12 10.71 14.49 2.96
C GLY A 12 11.36 15.30 4.06
N ARG A 13 10.59 15.82 4.97
CA ARG A 13 11.08 16.33 6.25
C ARG A 13 10.57 15.46 7.39
N LYS A 14 11.47 14.87 8.18
CA LYS A 14 11.14 14.15 9.41
C LYS A 14 11.84 14.83 10.57
N GLY A 15 11.07 15.22 11.60
CA GLY A 15 11.62 15.95 12.75
C GLY A 15 12.34 17.26 12.39
N GLY A 16 11.96 17.91 11.28
CA GLY A 16 12.60 19.14 10.79
C GLY A 16 13.85 18.94 9.93
N LEU A 17 14.39 17.73 9.84
CA LEU A 17 15.55 17.39 9.03
C LEU A 17 15.12 16.93 7.62
N PRO A 18 15.84 17.35 6.56
CA PRO A 18 15.60 16.83 5.22
C PRO A 18 16.02 15.35 5.17
N VAL A 19 15.09 14.49 4.73
CA VAL A 19 15.32 13.05 4.53
C VAL A 19 15.09 12.65 3.08
N ASN A 20 15.05 13.63 2.17
CA ASN A 20 14.80 13.44 0.75
C ASN A 20 16.08 13.25 -0.04
N LEU A 21 15.98 12.46 -1.11
CA LEU A 21 17.00 12.29 -2.13
C LEU A 21 16.80 13.24 -3.34
N GLY A 22 15.68 14.01 -3.39
CA GLY A 22 15.37 14.94 -4.46
C GLY A 22 14.35 16.00 -4.05
N THR A 23 14.28 17.07 -4.81
CA THR A 23 13.36 18.19 -4.65
C THR A 23 12.27 18.16 -5.73
N ALA A 24 11.23 18.99 -5.57
CA ALA A 24 10.22 19.18 -6.61
C ALA A 24 10.84 19.76 -7.91
N ASP A 25 11.87 20.57 -7.79
CA ASP A 25 12.55 21.18 -8.92
C ASP A 25 13.40 20.15 -9.66
N ASP A 26 14.03 19.20 -8.95
CA ASP A 26 14.72 18.05 -9.57
C ASP A 26 13.73 17.18 -10.36
N ALA A 27 12.54 16.95 -9.80
CA ALA A 27 11.47 16.19 -10.48
C ALA A 27 11.01 16.89 -11.77
N LEU A 28 10.83 18.21 -11.74
CA LEU A 28 10.46 18.99 -12.92
C LEU A 28 11.56 18.99 -13.97
N ALA A 29 12.82 19.17 -13.57
CA ALA A 29 13.96 19.12 -14.47
C ALA A 29 14.10 17.75 -15.14
N ALA A 30 13.91 16.66 -14.38
CA ALA A 30 13.94 15.30 -14.90
C ALA A 30 12.80 15.04 -15.91
N LEU A 31 11.59 15.45 -15.61
CA LEU A 31 10.45 15.32 -16.54
C LEU A 31 10.70 16.13 -17.83
N ALA A 32 11.21 17.36 -17.71
CA ALA A 32 11.54 18.21 -18.85
C ALA A 32 12.62 17.59 -19.75
N ALA A 33 13.63 16.91 -19.18
CA ALA A 33 14.68 16.21 -19.93
C ALA A 33 14.09 15.07 -20.80
N HIS A 34 12.93 14.53 -20.41
CA HIS A 34 12.18 13.51 -21.19
C HIS A 34 11.07 14.12 -22.03
N GLY A 35 11.03 15.46 -22.23
CA GLY A 35 10.03 16.13 -23.04
C GLY A 35 8.63 16.21 -22.40
N ILE A 36 8.53 16.01 -21.09
CA ILE A 36 7.28 16.09 -20.34
C ILE A 36 7.18 17.44 -19.65
N ALA A 37 6.18 18.25 -20.03
CA ALA A 37 5.91 19.58 -19.47
C ALA A 37 4.56 19.57 -18.73
N PRO A 38 4.52 19.19 -17.44
CA PRO A 38 3.28 19.09 -16.69
C PRO A 38 2.79 20.44 -16.21
N ALA A 39 1.43 20.58 -16.08
CA ALA A 39 0.87 21.63 -15.25
C ALA A 39 1.16 21.31 -13.76
N VAL A 40 1.71 22.26 -13.03
CA VAL A 40 2.09 22.05 -11.62
C VAL A 40 0.97 22.44 -10.70
N ALA A 41 0.58 21.53 -9.80
CA ALA A 41 -0.42 21.74 -8.76
C ALA A 41 0.16 21.42 -7.38
N GLU A 42 0.26 22.43 -6.50
CA GLU A 42 0.84 22.24 -5.16
C GLU A 42 -0.23 21.85 -4.13
N THR A 43 0.11 20.90 -3.26
CA THR A 43 -0.77 20.50 -2.15
C THR A 43 -0.68 21.52 -1.01
N ALA A 44 -1.82 21.96 -0.49
CA ALA A 44 -1.90 22.91 0.61
C ALA A 44 -2.21 22.25 1.98
N ARG A 45 -2.89 21.11 1.97
CA ARG A 45 -3.41 20.43 3.18
C ARG A 45 -3.57 18.92 2.95
N PRO A 46 -3.72 18.11 4.01
CA PRO A 46 -4.10 16.71 3.87
C PRO A 46 -5.39 16.54 3.04
N GLY A 47 -5.41 15.54 2.17
CA GLY A 47 -6.51 15.26 1.23
C GLY A 47 -6.51 16.12 -0.04
N HIS A 48 -5.67 17.16 -0.13
CA HIS A 48 -5.68 18.04 -1.32
C HIS A 48 -5.17 17.34 -2.58
N ALA A 49 -4.20 16.40 -2.45
CA ALA A 49 -3.74 15.64 -3.61
C ALA A 49 -4.87 14.78 -4.22
N THR A 50 -5.81 14.27 -3.40
CA THR A 50 -6.99 13.54 -3.89
C THR A 50 -7.91 14.44 -4.74
N GLU A 51 -8.13 15.67 -4.30
CA GLU A 51 -8.97 16.65 -5.01
C GLU A 51 -8.32 17.05 -6.34
N LEU A 52 -7.02 17.36 -6.31
CA LEU A 52 -6.23 17.74 -7.49
C LEU A 52 -6.18 16.59 -8.53
N ALA A 53 -5.94 15.36 -8.10
CA ALA A 53 -5.90 14.21 -8.99
C ALA A 53 -7.25 13.95 -9.65
N ARG A 54 -8.34 14.03 -8.88
CA ARG A 54 -9.69 13.90 -9.43
C ARG A 54 -10.02 15.01 -10.42
N ALA A 55 -9.65 16.25 -10.11
CA ALA A 55 -9.87 17.38 -11.00
C ALA A 55 -9.10 17.24 -12.32
N ALA A 56 -7.83 16.80 -12.26
CA ALA A 56 -7.01 16.55 -13.45
C ALA A 56 -7.59 15.42 -14.31
N ALA A 57 -8.04 14.33 -13.70
CA ALA A 57 -8.70 13.25 -14.42
C ALA A 57 -10.00 13.69 -15.11
N LEU A 58 -10.84 14.47 -14.42
CA LEU A 58 -12.07 15.04 -15.00
C LEU A 58 -11.79 16.07 -16.10
N ALA A 59 -10.67 16.76 -16.02
CA ALA A 59 -10.22 17.70 -17.04
C ALA A 59 -9.66 16.99 -18.30
N GLY A 60 -9.51 15.66 -18.28
CA GLY A 60 -9.05 14.87 -19.41
C GLY A 60 -7.52 14.86 -19.56
N ASP A 61 -6.78 14.84 -18.46
CA ASP A 61 -5.34 14.59 -18.49
C ASP A 61 -5.05 13.17 -18.94
N ASP A 62 -3.96 12.97 -19.68
CA ASP A 62 -3.49 11.65 -20.10
C ASP A 62 -2.80 10.91 -18.96
N VAL A 63 -2.17 11.65 -18.04
CA VAL A 63 -1.42 11.14 -16.87
C VAL A 63 -1.52 12.14 -15.73
N VAL A 64 -1.68 11.66 -14.49
CA VAL A 64 -1.48 12.44 -13.27
C VAL A 64 -0.20 11.95 -12.59
N ILE A 65 0.72 12.85 -12.30
CA ILE A 65 2.01 12.53 -11.69
C ILE A 65 2.00 13.02 -10.24
N ALA A 66 2.29 12.14 -9.28
CA ALA A 66 2.44 12.50 -7.88
C ALA A 66 3.92 12.61 -7.48
N ALA A 67 4.35 13.82 -7.11
CA ALA A 67 5.69 14.10 -6.61
C ALA A 67 5.65 14.36 -5.10
N GLY A 68 6.09 13.35 -4.33
CA GLY A 68 6.02 13.42 -2.88
C GLY A 68 6.41 12.11 -2.19
N GLY A 69 6.00 11.93 -0.94
CA GLY A 69 6.12 10.67 -0.20
C GLY A 69 4.89 9.76 -0.38
N ASP A 70 4.91 8.58 0.24
CA ASP A 70 3.82 7.58 0.15
C ASP A 70 2.44 8.16 0.45
N GLY A 71 2.34 9.10 1.42
CA GLY A 71 1.08 9.78 1.72
C GLY A 71 0.53 10.60 0.55
N THR A 72 1.38 11.33 -0.19
CA THR A 72 0.97 12.13 -1.37
C THR A 72 0.58 11.20 -2.52
N VAL A 73 1.37 10.15 -2.75
CA VAL A 73 1.09 9.13 -3.78
C VAL A 73 -0.24 8.44 -3.48
N ARG A 74 -0.49 8.03 -2.24
CA ARG A 74 -1.76 7.42 -1.82
C ARG A 74 -2.94 8.37 -2.00
N GLU A 75 -2.81 9.64 -1.61
CA GLU A 75 -3.89 10.63 -1.81
C GLU A 75 -4.20 10.83 -3.30
N ALA A 76 -3.18 10.96 -4.15
CA ALA A 76 -3.38 11.07 -5.59
C ALA A 76 -4.04 9.81 -6.17
N ALA A 77 -3.59 8.64 -5.77
CA ALA A 77 -4.18 7.35 -6.13
C ALA A 77 -5.67 7.29 -5.79
N ILE A 78 -6.06 7.72 -4.57
CA ILE A 78 -7.48 7.75 -4.15
C ILE A 78 -8.31 8.64 -5.08
N GLY A 79 -7.76 9.73 -5.59
CA GLY A 79 -8.43 10.63 -6.54
C GLY A 79 -8.68 9.98 -7.91
N LEU A 80 -7.89 8.98 -8.27
CA LEU A 80 -7.90 8.30 -9.57
C LEU A 80 -8.60 6.93 -9.53
N ILE A 81 -9.04 6.42 -8.37
CA ILE A 81 -9.75 5.14 -8.27
C ILE A 81 -10.96 5.16 -9.22
N GLY A 82 -11.04 4.15 -10.11
CA GLY A 82 -12.09 4.02 -11.11
C GLY A 82 -11.97 4.97 -12.31
N SER A 83 -10.88 5.73 -12.41
CA SER A 83 -10.53 6.54 -13.56
C SER A 83 -9.66 5.75 -14.55
N HIS A 84 -9.70 6.12 -15.82
CA HIS A 84 -8.80 5.57 -16.84
C HIS A 84 -7.44 6.28 -16.89
N VAL A 85 -7.28 7.38 -16.15
CA VAL A 85 -6.05 8.17 -16.13
C VAL A 85 -5.03 7.50 -15.22
N PRO A 86 -3.85 7.10 -15.72
CA PRO A 86 -2.84 6.44 -14.91
C PRO A 86 -2.14 7.41 -13.97
N LEU A 87 -1.71 6.88 -12.83
CA LEU A 87 -0.85 7.56 -11.87
C LEU A 87 0.62 7.30 -12.22
N GLY A 88 1.38 8.36 -12.46
CA GLY A 88 2.84 8.34 -12.44
C GLY A 88 3.37 8.72 -11.05
N VAL A 89 4.52 8.21 -10.65
CA VAL A 89 5.11 8.51 -9.35
C VAL A 89 6.51 9.08 -9.52
N MET A 90 6.76 10.25 -8.92
CA MET A 90 8.07 10.85 -8.72
C MET A 90 8.43 10.74 -7.23
N PRO A 91 9.30 9.79 -6.85
CA PRO A 91 9.53 9.47 -5.44
C PRO A 91 10.42 10.52 -4.77
N LEU A 92 9.82 11.36 -3.91
CA LEU A 92 10.53 12.37 -3.13
C LEU A 92 10.54 12.07 -1.62
N GLY A 93 9.94 10.96 -1.20
CA GLY A 93 9.86 10.56 0.20
C GLY A 93 11.03 9.67 0.66
N SER A 94 11.09 9.39 1.96
CA SER A 94 12.17 8.61 2.57
C SER A 94 12.02 7.08 2.40
N VAL A 95 10.80 6.56 2.40
CA VAL A 95 10.54 5.11 2.34
C VAL A 95 10.11 4.70 0.94
N MET A 96 9.05 5.29 0.42
CA MET A 96 8.54 5.10 -0.95
C MET A 96 8.19 3.64 -1.28
N ASN A 97 7.41 3.01 -0.40
CA ASN A 97 6.96 1.62 -0.58
C ASN A 97 6.18 1.43 -1.89
N VAL A 98 5.29 2.39 -2.21
CA VAL A 98 4.49 2.33 -3.45
C VAL A 98 5.39 2.37 -4.69
N ALA A 99 6.37 3.28 -4.73
CA ALA A 99 7.32 3.34 -5.85
C ALA A 99 8.13 2.04 -5.97
N HIS A 100 8.58 1.50 -4.83
CA HIS A 100 9.36 0.25 -4.80
C HIS A 100 8.56 -0.93 -5.36
N MET A 101 7.30 -1.13 -4.92
CA MET A 101 6.49 -2.24 -5.42
C MET A 101 6.07 -2.09 -6.88
N LEU A 102 6.07 -0.87 -7.42
CA LEU A 102 5.82 -0.58 -8.83
C LEU A 102 7.10 -0.58 -9.69
N GLY A 103 8.26 -0.91 -9.12
CA GLY A 103 9.54 -0.91 -9.82
C GLY A 103 10.02 0.46 -10.28
N ILE A 104 9.61 1.52 -9.57
CA ILE A 104 9.99 2.89 -9.89
C ILE A 104 11.26 3.25 -9.11
N PRO A 105 12.37 3.58 -9.80
CA PRO A 105 13.62 3.97 -9.17
C PRO A 105 13.48 5.25 -8.33
N ARG A 106 14.36 5.39 -7.33
CA ARG A 106 14.39 6.60 -6.48
C ARG A 106 15.05 7.80 -7.13
N ASP A 107 15.91 7.54 -8.11
CA ASP A 107 16.54 8.61 -8.87
C ASP A 107 15.51 9.35 -9.73
N PRO A 108 15.43 10.69 -9.68
CA PRO A 108 14.42 11.45 -10.42
C PRO A 108 14.51 11.27 -11.94
N GLN A 109 15.71 11.10 -12.51
CA GLN A 109 15.90 10.92 -13.95
C GLN A 109 15.37 9.55 -14.40
N GLU A 110 15.71 8.51 -13.64
CA GLU A 110 15.22 7.15 -13.89
C GLU A 110 13.70 7.05 -13.70
N ALA A 111 13.14 7.70 -12.67
CA ALA A 111 11.71 7.75 -12.44
C ALA A 111 10.97 8.49 -13.59
N ALA A 112 11.54 9.58 -14.09
CA ALA A 112 11.00 10.29 -15.25
C ALA A 112 11.07 9.44 -16.53
N ALA A 113 12.13 8.63 -16.70
CA ALA A 113 12.22 7.67 -17.80
C ALA A 113 11.11 6.62 -17.76
N VAL A 114 10.74 6.12 -16.57
CA VAL A 114 9.60 5.20 -16.38
C VAL A 114 8.29 5.87 -16.83
N ILE A 115 8.09 7.13 -16.44
CA ILE A 115 6.89 7.90 -16.84
C ILE A 115 6.87 8.10 -18.35
N ALA A 116 8.02 8.44 -18.95
CA ALA A 116 8.14 8.66 -20.39
C ALA A 116 7.92 7.37 -21.20
N ALA A 117 8.34 6.22 -20.68
CA ALA A 117 8.14 4.92 -21.30
C ALA A 117 6.64 4.55 -21.37
N GLY A 118 5.81 5.05 -20.46
CA GLY A 118 4.37 4.89 -20.51
C GLY A 118 3.88 3.46 -20.31
N ALA A 119 4.70 2.56 -19.76
CA ALA A 119 4.27 1.22 -19.39
C ALA A 119 3.24 1.31 -18.26
N CYS A 120 2.06 0.73 -18.46
CA CYS A 120 0.92 0.88 -17.58
C CYS A 120 0.42 -0.48 -17.10
N ALA A 121 0.06 -0.57 -15.82
CA ALA A 121 -0.59 -1.73 -15.23
C ALA A 121 -1.85 -1.30 -14.46
N GLU A 122 -2.78 -2.22 -14.31
CA GLU A 122 -3.92 -2.07 -13.39
C GLU A 122 -3.59 -2.77 -12.09
N ILE A 123 -3.72 -2.05 -10.98
CA ILE A 123 -3.47 -2.60 -9.65
C ILE A 123 -4.72 -2.58 -8.79
N ASP A 124 -4.72 -3.48 -7.83
CA ASP A 124 -5.77 -3.58 -6.84
C ASP A 124 -5.67 -2.48 -5.79
N VAL A 125 -6.80 -2.11 -5.22
CA VAL A 125 -6.86 -1.14 -4.12
C VAL A 125 -7.64 -1.75 -2.97
N GLY A 126 -7.06 -1.71 -1.79
CA GLY A 126 -7.77 -2.11 -0.58
C GLY A 126 -8.70 -1.00 -0.08
N ARG A 127 -9.91 -1.38 0.32
CA ARG A 127 -10.85 -0.52 1.03
C ARG A 127 -11.06 -1.05 2.44
N ALA A 128 -10.77 -0.22 3.43
CA ALA A 128 -10.97 -0.52 4.84
C ALA A 128 -12.17 0.25 5.40
N GLY A 129 -12.99 -0.42 6.18
CA GLY A 129 -14.16 0.14 6.85
C GLY A 129 -14.19 -0.19 8.33
N GLY A 130 -14.60 0.80 9.13
CA GLY A 130 -14.75 0.76 10.58
C GLY A 130 -15.49 2.00 11.02
N THR A 131 -14.99 2.73 12.02
CA THR A 131 -15.49 4.07 12.36
C THR A 131 -15.16 5.11 11.28
N ARG A 132 -14.16 4.82 10.46
CA ARG A 132 -13.77 5.61 9.29
C ARG A 132 -13.58 4.67 8.10
N GLN A 133 -13.85 5.18 6.91
CA GLN A 133 -13.52 4.51 5.66
C GLN A 133 -12.18 5.05 5.14
N ALA A 134 -11.31 4.15 4.69
CA ALA A 134 -10.03 4.50 4.07
C ALA A 134 -9.73 3.55 2.91
N TYR A 135 -8.88 4.02 1.98
CA TYR A 135 -8.28 3.19 0.94
C TYR A 135 -6.80 3.02 1.24
N PHE A 136 -6.25 1.88 0.83
CA PHE A 136 -4.84 1.56 1.02
C PHE A 136 -4.26 0.85 -0.20
N LEU A 137 -3.00 1.12 -0.47
CA LEU A 137 -2.23 0.54 -1.56
C LEU A 137 -1.23 -0.52 -1.06
N GLU A 138 -0.70 -0.31 0.14
CA GLU A 138 0.32 -1.16 0.77
C GLU A 138 -0.33 -2.26 1.61
N ALA A 139 -0.70 -1.93 2.82
CA ALA A 139 -1.31 -2.87 3.75
C ALA A 139 -2.17 -2.17 4.79
N ALA A 140 -3.15 -2.92 5.28
CA ALA A 140 -3.90 -2.60 6.48
C ALA A 140 -3.61 -3.63 7.57
N GLY A 141 -3.88 -3.29 8.83
CA GLY A 141 -3.60 -4.21 9.90
C GLY A 141 -4.35 -3.91 11.19
N VAL A 142 -4.29 -4.90 12.09
CA VAL A 142 -4.91 -4.86 13.41
C VAL A 142 -3.91 -5.43 14.41
N GLY A 143 -3.68 -4.72 15.49
CA GLY A 143 -2.88 -5.23 16.59
C GLY A 143 -1.71 -4.35 17.00
N ILE A 144 -0.54 -4.96 17.24
CA ILE A 144 0.63 -4.24 17.76
C ILE A 144 1.15 -3.19 16.77
N ASP A 145 1.11 -3.47 15.47
CA ASP A 145 1.49 -2.56 14.40
C ASP A 145 0.65 -1.27 14.44
N ALA A 146 -0.68 -1.40 14.44
CA ALA A 146 -1.59 -0.27 14.55
C ALA A 146 -1.39 0.52 15.85
N ALA A 147 -1.11 -0.15 16.95
CA ALA A 147 -0.82 0.50 18.23
C ALA A 147 0.52 1.27 18.19
N LEU A 148 1.51 0.79 17.45
CA LEU A 148 2.82 1.44 17.29
C LEU A 148 2.78 2.62 16.33
N PHE A 149 1.90 2.64 15.31
CA PHE A 149 1.79 3.76 14.37
C PHE A 149 1.49 5.10 15.06
N ALA A 150 0.69 5.09 16.16
CA ALA A 150 0.42 6.30 16.91
C ALA A 150 1.69 6.92 17.51
N TYR A 151 2.66 6.08 17.90
CA TYR A 151 3.95 6.54 18.39
C TYR A 151 4.89 6.96 17.25
N GLY A 152 4.88 6.26 16.13
CA GLY A 152 5.62 6.62 14.93
C GLY A 152 5.26 8.03 14.47
N ASN A 153 3.99 8.33 14.31
CA ASN A 153 3.50 9.67 13.96
C ASN A 153 3.93 10.74 14.98
N ALA A 154 4.03 10.38 16.27
CA ALA A 154 4.50 11.30 17.30
C ALA A 154 6.00 11.59 17.19
N ILE A 155 6.81 10.57 16.85
CA ILE A 155 8.26 10.70 16.61
C ILE A 155 8.51 11.53 15.35
N ASP A 156 7.78 11.28 14.27
CA ASP A 156 7.87 12.05 13.03
C ASP A 156 7.51 13.55 13.24
N ALA A 157 6.64 13.83 14.22
CA ALA A 157 6.33 15.18 14.67
C ALA A 157 7.36 15.76 15.66
N GLY A 158 8.53 15.12 15.85
CA GLY A 158 9.62 15.59 16.71
C GLY A 158 9.43 15.31 18.20
N ARG A 159 8.42 14.52 18.59
CA ARG A 159 8.16 14.13 20.00
C ARG A 159 8.97 12.90 20.41
N TRP A 160 10.27 13.03 20.55
CA TRP A 160 11.21 11.94 20.83
C TRP A 160 10.89 11.12 22.09
N GLY A 161 10.22 11.71 23.08
CA GLY A 161 9.73 10.97 24.26
C GLY A 161 8.77 9.82 23.93
N ALA A 162 8.14 9.85 22.74
CA ALA A 162 7.26 8.78 22.27
C ALA A 162 8.00 7.45 22.02
N VAL A 163 9.33 7.47 21.83
CA VAL A 163 10.17 6.26 21.67
C VAL A 163 10.04 5.35 22.89
N TRP A 164 10.10 5.92 24.10
CA TRP A 164 9.94 5.14 25.34
C TRP A 164 8.54 4.54 25.48
N GLY A 165 7.51 5.29 25.04
CA GLY A 165 6.13 4.79 24.98
C GLY A 165 5.98 3.60 24.02
N ALA A 166 6.55 3.72 22.83
CA ALA A 166 6.55 2.65 21.82
C ALA A 166 7.28 1.39 22.34
N LEU A 167 8.46 1.57 22.93
CA LEU A 167 9.22 0.45 23.50
C LEU A 167 8.44 -0.25 24.64
N ARG A 168 7.88 0.51 25.57
CA ARG A 168 7.08 -0.03 26.67
C ARG A 168 5.85 -0.77 26.14
N LEU A 169 5.16 -0.22 25.13
CA LEU A 169 4.04 -0.88 24.46
C LEU A 169 4.50 -2.20 23.85
N ALA A 170 5.54 -2.17 23.01
CA ALA A 170 6.05 -3.36 22.33
C ALA A 170 6.41 -4.48 23.31
N LEU A 171 7.10 -4.16 24.42
CA LEU A 171 7.48 -5.13 25.44
C LEU A 171 6.28 -5.74 26.17
N ARG A 172 5.24 -4.92 26.44
CA ARG A 172 4.07 -5.35 27.23
C ARG A 172 2.93 -5.91 26.38
N TYR A 173 2.96 -5.73 25.06
CA TYR A 173 1.89 -6.19 24.18
C TYR A 173 1.81 -7.72 24.22
N ARG A 174 0.61 -8.22 24.45
CA ARG A 174 0.35 -9.67 24.52
C ARG A 174 -0.55 -10.10 23.37
N PRO A 175 -0.40 -11.34 22.89
CA PRO A 175 -1.31 -11.88 21.89
C PRO A 175 -2.76 -11.82 22.37
N ARG A 176 -3.66 -11.51 21.46
CA ARG A 176 -5.11 -11.44 21.69
C ARG A 176 -5.84 -12.38 20.76
N ARG A 177 -6.92 -12.98 21.21
CA ARG A 177 -7.78 -13.76 20.32
C ARG A 177 -8.45 -12.86 19.29
N VAL A 178 -8.31 -13.21 18.02
CA VAL A 178 -8.97 -12.57 16.88
C VAL A 178 -9.83 -13.60 16.16
N VAL A 179 -10.96 -13.13 15.67
CA VAL A 179 -11.84 -13.88 14.78
C VAL A 179 -11.71 -13.24 13.41
N LEU A 180 -11.30 -14.03 12.42
CA LEU A 180 -11.23 -13.63 11.02
C LEU A 180 -12.38 -14.32 10.27
N GLU A 181 -13.08 -13.54 9.44
CA GLU A 181 -13.97 -14.04 8.40
C GLU A 181 -13.32 -13.70 7.06
N LEU A 182 -13.00 -14.72 6.26
CA LEU A 182 -12.24 -14.64 5.01
C LEU A 182 -13.12 -15.23 3.90
N ASP A 183 -13.70 -14.40 3.03
CA ASP A 183 -14.60 -14.84 1.96
C ASP A 183 -15.70 -15.80 2.44
N GLY A 184 -16.23 -15.55 3.65
CA GLY A 184 -17.28 -16.36 4.29
C GLY A 184 -16.76 -17.51 5.18
N TRP A 185 -15.48 -17.83 5.13
CA TRP A 185 -14.88 -18.82 6.02
C TRP A 185 -14.39 -18.16 7.32
N ARG A 186 -14.54 -18.84 8.46
CA ARG A 186 -14.22 -18.29 9.77
C ARG A 186 -13.11 -19.07 10.46
N VAL A 187 -12.14 -18.33 11.02
CA VAL A 187 -11.07 -18.88 11.85
C VAL A 187 -10.85 -18.02 13.10
N GLU A 188 -10.52 -18.64 14.21
CA GLU A 188 -10.17 -17.96 15.45
C GLU A 188 -8.76 -18.34 15.87
N LEU A 189 -7.89 -17.34 16.03
CA LEU A 189 -6.47 -17.51 16.33
C LEU A 189 -6.00 -16.51 17.37
N PRO A 190 -5.00 -16.87 18.22
CA PRO A 190 -4.27 -15.89 19.01
C PRO A 190 -3.30 -15.14 18.10
N ALA A 191 -3.32 -13.80 18.12
CA ALA A 191 -2.48 -12.96 17.29
C ALA A 191 -1.82 -11.82 18.07
N LEU A 192 -0.60 -11.49 17.70
CA LEU A 192 0.08 -10.23 18.02
C LEU A 192 -0.36 -9.14 17.05
N MET A 193 -0.46 -9.50 15.76
CA MET A 193 -0.98 -8.65 14.71
C MET A 193 -1.58 -9.49 13.59
N VAL A 194 -2.51 -8.88 12.87
CA VAL A 194 -3.04 -9.37 11.59
C VAL A 194 -2.76 -8.33 10.55
N SER A 195 -2.06 -8.70 9.49
CA SER A 195 -1.83 -7.84 8.32
C SER A 195 -2.75 -8.29 7.18
N VAL A 196 -3.41 -7.34 6.55
CA VAL A 196 -4.18 -7.50 5.31
C VAL A 196 -3.43 -6.73 4.24
N ALA A 197 -2.56 -7.43 3.53
CA ALA A 197 -1.61 -6.85 2.61
C ALA A 197 -2.14 -6.88 1.17
N ASN A 198 -2.10 -5.73 0.50
CA ASN A 198 -2.29 -5.59 -0.93
C ASN A 198 -0.95 -5.69 -1.67
N GLY A 199 0.11 -5.18 -1.05
CA GLY A 199 1.48 -5.26 -1.51
C GLY A 199 2.43 -5.80 -0.44
N PRO A 200 3.72 -6.02 -0.78
CA PRO A 200 4.68 -6.69 0.10
C PRO A 200 5.09 -5.87 1.33
N PHE A 201 4.96 -4.54 1.26
CA PHE A 201 5.51 -3.62 2.25
C PHE A 201 4.45 -2.98 3.14
N CYS A 202 4.88 -2.47 4.30
CA CYS A 202 4.06 -1.67 5.19
C CYS A 202 4.92 -0.68 5.98
N GLY A 203 4.43 0.55 6.12
CA GLY A 203 5.01 1.57 6.99
C GLY A 203 6.47 1.91 6.63
N ALA A 204 7.41 1.63 7.52
CA ALA A 204 8.83 1.99 7.34
C ALA A 204 9.61 1.01 6.43
N GLY A 205 8.98 0.44 5.42
CA GLY A 205 9.60 -0.53 4.51
C GLY A 205 9.64 -1.96 5.07
N LEU A 206 8.81 -2.26 6.06
CA LEU A 206 8.72 -3.60 6.62
C LEU A 206 8.03 -4.55 5.65
N ARG A 207 8.60 -5.73 5.43
CA ARG A 207 8.05 -6.75 4.53
C ARG A 207 7.03 -7.61 5.29
N VAL A 208 5.80 -7.14 5.34
CA VAL A 208 4.72 -7.84 6.07
C VAL A 208 4.18 -9.05 5.30
N ALA A 209 4.22 -9.01 3.96
CA ALA A 209 3.78 -10.08 3.08
C ALA A 209 4.68 -10.15 1.83
N PRO A 210 5.89 -10.78 1.91
CA PRO A 210 6.89 -10.73 0.84
C PRO A 210 6.41 -11.23 -0.53
N GLU A 211 5.41 -12.11 -0.55
CA GLU A 211 4.86 -12.73 -1.75
C GLU A 211 3.59 -12.02 -2.26
N ALA A 212 3.13 -10.96 -1.55
CA ALA A 212 1.94 -10.22 -1.96
C ALA A 212 2.16 -9.52 -3.30
N ARG A 213 1.15 -9.60 -4.16
CA ARG A 213 1.12 -8.99 -5.50
C ARG A 213 -0.04 -8.01 -5.57
N VAL A 214 0.21 -6.87 -6.18
CA VAL A 214 -0.79 -5.78 -6.24
C VAL A 214 -1.83 -5.94 -7.34
N ASP A 215 -1.75 -7.03 -8.13
CA ASP A 215 -2.58 -7.28 -9.32
C ASP A 215 -3.09 -8.73 -9.43
N ASP A 216 -3.04 -9.52 -8.35
CA ASP A 216 -3.53 -10.90 -8.32
C ASP A 216 -4.99 -11.01 -7.83
N HIS A 217 -5.64 -9.88 -7.59
CA HIS A 217 -7.02 -9.75 -7.12
C HIS A 217 -7.30 -10.44 -5.79
N ARG A 218 -6.31 -10.47 -4.90
CA ARG A 218 -6.42 -11.04 -3.56
C ARG A 218 -5.56 -10.27 -2.56
N PHE A 219 -6.01 -10.20 -1.33
CA PHE A 219 -5.17 -9.84 -0.20
C PHE A 219 -4.37 -11.03 0.28
N ASP A 220 -3.12 -10.80 0.67
CA ASP A 220 -2.35 -11.69 1.52
C ASP A 220 -2.64 -11.36 2.97
N VAL A 221 -3.38 -12.25 3.66
CA VAL A 221 -3.73 -12.07 5.07
C VAL A 221 -2.75 -12.87 5.93
N ARG A 222 -1.90 -12.16 6.69
CA ARG A 222 -0.92 -12.80 7.56
C ARG A 222 -1.25 -12.57 9.02
N VAL A 223 -1.37 -13.66 9.77
CA VAL A 223 -1.61 -13.66 11.21
C VAL A 223 -0.32 -14.04 11.93
N PHE A 224 0.24 -13.09 12.64
CA PHE A 224 1.42 -13.31 13.46
C PHE A 224 0.98 -13.77 14.85
N GLY A 225 1.09 -15.06 15.10
CA GLY A 225 0.71 -15.71 16.33
C GLY A 225 1.61 -15.34 17.53
N PRO A 226 1.43 -16.03 18.65
CA PRO A 226 2.30 -15.86 19.81
C PRO A 226 3.76 -16.16 19.47
N MET A 227 4.62 -15.15 19.57
CA MET A 227 6.05 -15.28 19.32
C MET A 227 6.86 -14.25 20.12
N PRO A 228 8.17 -14.50 20.35
CA PRO A 228 9.08 -13.49 20.91
C PRO A 228 9.12 -12.24 20.02
N LYS A 229 9.16 -11.05 20.61
CA LYS A 229 9.18 -9.78 19.85
C LYS A 229 10.38 -9.68 18.89
N ALA A 230 11.52 -10.25 19.29
CA ALA A 230 12.70 -10.34 18.42
C ALA A 230 12.44 -11.22 17.17
N ALA A 231 11.67 -12.31 17.30
CA ALA A 231 11.27 -13.14 16.17
C ALA A 231 10.32 -12.40 15.23
N LEU A 232 9.33 -11.66 15.78
CA LEU A 232 8.44 -10.81 15.01
C LEU A 232 9.24 -9.75 14.22
N LEU A 233 10.14 -9.02 14.88
CA LEU A 233 10.97 -8.02 14.20
C LEU A 233 11.84 -8.64 13.11
N ARG A 234 12.44 -9.80 13.38
CA ARG A 234 13.24 -10.51 12.39
C ARG A 234 12.43 -10.96 11.18
N SER A 235 11.20 -11.41 11.38
CA SER A 235 10.32 -11.82 10.27
C SER A 235 9.89 -10.65 9.40
N LEU A 236 9.80 -9.43 9.95
CA LEU A 236 9.42 -8.21 9.23
C LEU A 236 10.62 -7.50 8.58
N ALA A 237 11.85 -7.73 9.08
CA ALA A 237 13.07 -7.04 8.65
C ALA A 237 13.93 -7.87 7.68
N ARG A 238 13.47 -9.04 7.21
CA ARG A 238 14.27 -9.91 6.32
C ARG A 238 14.62 -9.20 5.00
N PRO A 239 15.92 -9.14 4.62
CA PRO A 239 16.34 -8.63 3.32
C PRO A 239 15.86 -9.53 2.17
N GLU A 240 15.84 -8.98 0.94
CA GLU A 240 15.61 -9.76 -0.28
C GLU A 240 16.67 -10.86 -0.43
N GLY A 241 16.26 -12.08 -0.80
CA GLY A 241 17.17 -13.16 -1.17
C GLY A 241 17.45 -14.26 -0.14
N HIS A 242 16.81 -14.27 1.03
CA HIS A 242 16.87 -15.42 1.94
C HIS A 242 15.59 -16.26 1.85
N GLU A 243 15.56 -17.21 0.94
CA GLU A 243 14.64 -18.35 0.98
C GLU A 243 14.94 -19.18 2.25
N GLY A 244 14.31 -18.82 3.34
CA GLY A 244 14.27 -19.60 4.56
C GLY A 244 13.01 -20.43 4.56
N SER A 245 13.12 -21.67 4.16
CA SER A 245 12.13 -22.74 4.37
C SER A 245 11.73 -22.79 5.83
N GLU A 246 10.54 -22.29 6.17
CA GLU A 246 9.74 -22.68 7.33
C GLU A 246 8.44 -21.85 7.38
N GLY A 247 7.75 -21.79 6.24
CA GLY A 247 6.31 -21.56 6.19
C GLY A 247 5.67 -22.86 5.75
N ARG A 248 5.05 -23.60 6.65
CA ARG A 248 4.18 -24.68 6.24
C ARG A 248 3.00 -24.05 5.51
N GLU A 249 3.01 -24.18 4.18
CA GLU A 249 1.84 -23.96 3.33
C GLU A 249 0.65 -24.68 3.96
N GLY A 250 -0.37 -23.91 4.30
CA GLY A 250 -1.68 -24.43 4.59
C GLY A 250 -2.20 -25.04 3.30
N ARG A 251 -2.16 -26.37 3.21
CA ARG A 251 -2.75 -27.15 2.12
C ARG A 251 -4.15 -26.63 1.81
N GLU A 252 -4.39 -26.38 0.53
CA GLU A 252 -5.71 -26.20 -0.05
C GLU A 252 -6.67 -27.29 0.46
N GLY A 253 -7.80 -26.83 0.92
CA GLY A 253 -9.05 -27.47 1.18
C GLY A 253 -9.07 -28.98 1.49
N ARG A 254 -9.35 -29.30 2.74
CA ARG A 254 -10.29 -30.37 3.16
C ARG A 254 -10.54 -30.29 4.67
N GLU A 255 -11.84 -30.17 4.96
CA GLU A 255 -12.57 -30.56 6.17
C GLU A 255 -11.82 -30.72 7.50
N GLY A 256 -12.26 -29.86 8.44
CA GLY A 256 -12.39 -30.03 9.88
C GLY A 256 -11.50 -31.03 10.57
N ARG A 257 -10.70 -30.52 11.50
CA ARG A 257 -10.59 -30.96 12.88
C ARG A 257 -9.36 -30.41 13.59
N GLU A 258 -9.63 -29.89 14.77
CA GLU A 258 -8.77 -29.79 15.95
C GLU A 258 -7.44 -29.02 15.80
N GLY A 259 -7.47 -27.78 16.34
CA GLY A 259 -6.30 -27.00 16.65
C GLY A 259 -5.36 -27.77 17.58
N ARG A 260 -4.14 -28.02 17.12
CA ARG A 260 -3.04 -28.45 17.99
C ARG A 260 -2.53 -27.26 18.77
N GLU A 261 -2.59 -27.36 20.07
CA GLU A 261 -1.93 -26.50 21.04
C GLU A 261 -0.41 -26.53 20.86
N GLY A 262 0.20 -25.32 20.93
CA GLY A 262 1.60 -25.14 21.25
C GLY A 262 2.61 -25.18 20.10
N HIS A 263 2.71 -24.03 19.36
CA HIS A 263 3.96 -23.72 18.65
C HIS A 263 4.19 -22.20 18.76
N GLU A 264 5.15 -21.79 19.58
CA GLU A 264 5.66 -20.42 19.61
C GLU A 264 6.32 -20.10 18.26
N GLY A 265 5.89 -19.00 17.62
CA GLY A 265 6.50 -18.49 16.40
C GLY A 265 5.75 -18.78 15.10
N GLN A 266 4.49 -19.13 15.15
CA GLN A 266 3.71 -19.50 13.96
C GLN A 266 3.14 -18.26 13.25
N ILE A 267 3.40 -18.15 11.92
CA ILE A 267 2.75 -17.21 11.01
C ILE A 267 1.79 -18.01 10.15
N TYR A 268 0.51 -17.59 10.13
CA TYR A 268 -0.51 -18.17 9.26
C TYR A 268 -0.71 -17.24 8.08
N THR A 269 -0.82 -17.79 6.89
CA THR A 269 -1.05 -17.03 5.65
C THR A 269 -2.32 -17.53 4.98
N PHE A 270 -3.16 -16.59 4.54
CA PHE A 270 -4.39 -16.84 3.82
C PHE A 270 -4.47 -15.87 2.65
N LYS A 271 -5.26 -16.22 1.62
CA LYS A 271 -5.64 -15.29 0.55
C LYS A 271 -7.15 -15.07 0.58
N ALA A 272 -7.59 -13.80 0.50
CA ALA A 272 -9.00 -13.45 0.52
C ALA A 272 -9.27 -12.13 -0.20
N ARG A 273 -10.52 -11.90 -0.61
CA ARG A 273 -10.99 -10.60 -1.17
C ARG A 273 -11.78 -9.78 -0.16
N ASP A 274 -12.50 -10.45 0.72
CA ASP A 274 -13.25 -9.83 1.81
C ASP A 274 -12.76 -10.38 3.14
N VAL A 275 -12.32 -9.49 4.01
CA VAL A 275 -11.73 -9.84 5.31
C VAL A 275 -12.44 -9.04 6.39
N ARG A 276 -12.99 -9.75 7.39
CA ARG A 276 -13.50 -9.13 8.59
C ARG A 276 -12.71 -9.60 9.80
N ILE A 277 -12.30 -8.64 10.63
CA ILE A 277 -11.52 -8.91 11.83
C ILE A 277 -12.28 -8.41 13.04
N ALA A 278 -12.55 -9.31 14.00
CA ALA A 278 -13.14 -8.99 15.28
C ALA A 278 -12.24 -9.48 16.42
N ALA A 279 -12.33 -8.84 17.57
CA ALA A 279 -11.60 -9.22 18.78
C ALA A 279 -12.59 -9.37 19.95
N PRO A 280 -13.02 -10.59 20.27
CA PRO A 280 -14.08 -10.86 21.27
C PRO A 280 -13.74 -10.40 22.70
N ARG A 281 -12.44 -10.35 23.03
CA ARG A 281 -11.95 -9.99 24.37
C ARG A 281 -11.50 -8.53 24.50
N GLY A 282 -12.16 -7.63 23.77
CA GLY A 282 -11.94 -6.20 23.77
C GLY A 282 -11.29 -5.67 22.48
N PRO A 283 -11.59 -4.42 22.10
CA PRO A 283 -11.22 -3.86 20.81
C PRO A 283 -9.71 -3.80 20.62
N LEU A 284 -9.28 -3.99 19.38
CA LEU A 284 -7.89 -3.85 18.92
C LEU A 284 -7.81 -2.68 17.94
N PRO A 285 -6.79 -1.83 18.01
CA PRO A 285 -6.60 -0.75 17.06
C PRO A 285 -6.30 -1.30 15.66
N GLY A 286 -6.74 -0.57 14.65
CA GLY A 286 -6.43 -0.87 13.25
C GLY A 286 -5.96 0.34 12.47
N HIS A 287 -5.28 0.07 11.37
CA HIS A 287 -4.76 1.07 10.44
C HIS A 287 -4.89 0.61 8.99
N ALA A 288 -4.75 1.56 8.06
CA ALA A 288 -4.58 1.33 6.63
C ALA A 288 -3.56 2.34 6.10
N ASP A 289 -2.46 1.90 5.49
CA ASP A 289 -1.33 2.75 5.06
C ASP A 289 -0.99 3.82 6.10
N ALA A 290 -0.72 3.40 7.34
CA ALA A 290 -0.43 4.27 8.49
C ALA A 290 -1.58 5.22 8.92
N CYS A 291 -2.77 5.19 8.29
CA CYS A 291 -3.94 5.96 8.73
C CYS A 291 -4.75 5.17 9.76
N PRO A 292 -5.05 5.76 10.94
CA PRO A 292 -5.86 5.11 11.95
C PRO A 292 -7.30 4.85 11.45
N LEU A 293 -7.80 3.63 11.64
CA LEU A 293 -9.17 3.22 11.31
C LEU A 293 -10.12 3.19 12.51
N GLY A 294 -9.59 3.38 13.72
CA GLY A 294 -10.29 3.09 14.98
C GLY A 294 -9.97 1.68 15.45
N SER A 295 -10.98 0.96 15.93
CA SER A 295 -10.80 -0.34 16.55
C SER A 295 -11.73 -1.40 15.92
N THR A 296 -11.38 -2.68 16.13
CA THR A 296 -12.21 -3.81 15.72
C THR A 296 -13.64 -3.71 16.31
N PRO A 297 -14.68 -4.19 15.54
CA PRO A 297 -14.58 -4.93 14.29
C PRO A 297 -14.27 -4.04 13.08
N LEU A 298 -13.40 -4.54 12.20
CA LEU A 298 -12.99 -3.87 10.97
C LEU A 298 -13.26 -4.79 9.77
N ARG A 299 -13.61 -4.20 8.62
CA ARG A 299 -13.79 -4.91 7.36
C ARG A 299 -12.86 -4.35 6.31
N PHE A 300 -12.28 -5.25 5.52
CA PHE A 300 -11.40 -4.94 4.40
C PHE A 300 -11.97 -5.63 3.16
N SER A 301 -12.11 -4.88 2.08
CA SER A 301 -12.59 -5.41 0.80
C SER A 301 -11.68 -4.95 -0.33
N LEU A 302 -11.37 -5.85 -1.24
CA LEU A 302 -10.56 -5.57 -2.41
C LEU A 302 -11.39 -4.88 -3.49
N LEU A 303 -10.80 -3.93 -4.18
CA LEU A 303 -11.27 -3.35 -5.42
C LEU A 303 -10.30 -3.80 -6.51
N PRO A 304 -10.62 -4.85 -7.27
CA PRO A 304 -9.70 -5.43 -8.25
C PRO A 304 -9.49 -4.47 -9.43
N GLY A 305 -8.24 -4.30 -9.85
CA GLY A 305 -7.84 -3.48 -10.98
C GLY A 305 -8.31 -2.02 -10.91
N ALA A 306 -8.55 -1.49 -9.71
CA ALA A 306 -9.25 -0.22 -9.52
C ALA A 306 -8.40 1.03 -9.80
N LEU A 307 -7.09 0.88 -9.99
CA LEU A 307 -6.17 1.97 -10.22
C LEU A 307 -5.20 1.62 -11.35
N ARG A 308 -5.11 2.50 -12.34
CA ARG A 308 -4.06 2.43 -13.37
C ARG A 308 -2.81 3.16 -12.90
N VAL A 309 -1.64 2.55 -13.09
CA VAL A 309 -0.35 3.10 -12.66
C VAL A 309 0.70 2.95 -13.75
N LEU A 310 1.62 3.91 -13.83
CA LEU A 310 2.84 3.74 -14.63
C LEU A 310 3.84 2.92 -13.83
N VAL A 311 4.49 1.95 -14.49
CA VAL A 311 5.33 0.96 -13.82
C VAL A 311 6.68 0.80 -14.50
N GLY A 312 7.71 0.54 -13.67
CA GLY A 312 8.99 0.03 -14.11
C GLY A 312 9.02 -1.51 -14.06
N SER A 313 10.21 -2.08 -13.96
CA SER A 313 10.37 -3.52 -13.71
C SER A 313 10.10 -3.81 -12.25
N SER A 314 9.12 -4.68 -11.94
CA SER A 314 8.75 -5.02 -10.56
C SER A 314 8.35 -6.49 -10.41
N ALA A 315 8.83 -7.11 -9.35
CA ALA A 315 8.41 -8.44 -8.94
C ALA A 315 7.04 -8.48 -8.24
N ALA A 316 6.50 -7.31 -7.86
CA ALA A 316 5.19 -7.23 -7.19
C ALA A 316 4.00 -7.24 -8.18
N LEU A 317 4.26 -7.26 -9.48
CA LEU A 317 3.25 -7.41 -10.52
C LEU A 317 3.16 -8.86 -10.99
N ALA A 318 1.94 -9.36 -11.21
CA ALA A 318 1.69 -10.70 -11.74
C ALA A 318 1.64 -10.73 -13.28
N GLY A 319 1.09 -9.67 -13.89
CA GLY A 319 0.91 -9.53 -15.32
C GLY A 319 2.00 -8.69 -15.98
N GLU A 320 2.05 -8.77 -17.33
CA GLU A 320 2.90 -7.86 -18.10
C GLU A 320 2.23 -6.48 -18.24
N PRO A 321 2.97 -5.38 -18.08
CA PRO A 321 2.42 -4.04 -18.26
C PRO A 321 2.14 -3.74 -19.75
N HIS A 322 1.12 -2.93 -20.01
CA HIS A 322 0.76 -2.45 -21.34
C HIS A 322 1.31 -1.03 -21.57
N THR A 323 1.64 -0.69 -22.82
CA THR A 323 2.10 0.67 -23.16
C THR A 323 0.91 1.58 -23.49
N LEU A 324 0.92 2.81 -22.98
CA LEU A 324 -0.16 3.80 -23.22
C LEU A 324 -0.41 4.09 -24.71
N ALA A 325 0.64 4.01 -25.54
CA ALA A 325 0.56 4.27 -26.96
C ALA A 325 -0.25 3.21 -27.76
N SER A 326 -0.57 2.05 -27.17
CA SER A 326 -1.36 0.99 -27.83
C SER A 326 -2.89 1.17 -27.69
N ALA A 327 -3.34 2.13 -26.90
CA ALA A 327 -4.76 2.47 -26.78
C ALA A 327 -5.18 3.53 -27.82
N GLY A 328 -5.01 3.24 -29.10
CA GLY A 328 -5.67 4.01 -30.17
C GLY A 328 -7.19 3.89 -30.03
N PRO A 329 -7.98 4.94 -30.35
CA PRO A 329 -9.42 4.89 -30.25
C PRO A 329 -9.95 3.74 -31.12
N GLN A 330 -10.51 2.70 -30.52
CA GLN A 330 -11.34 1.74 -31.24
C GLN A 330 -12.57 2.51 -31.74
N ALA A 331 -12.62 2.75 -33.06
CA ALA A 331 -13.81 3.27 -33.70
C ALA A 331 -14.98 2.33 -33.40
N PRO A 332 -16.16 2.87 -33.06
CA PRO A 332 -17.34 2.05 -32.85
C PRO A 332 -17.65 1.27 -34.13
N SER A 333 -17.66 -0.05 -34.06
CA SER A 333 -18.11 -0.93 -35.13
C SER A 333 -19.60 -0.67 -35.35
N HIS A 334 -19.96 0.01 -36.46
CA HIS A 334 -21.32 0.10 -36.92
C HIS A 334 -21.85 -1.29 -37.29
N PRO A 335 -23.02 -1.70 -36.80
CA PRO A 335 -23.65 -2.93 -37.27
C PRO A 335 -24.05 -2.77 -38.73
N THR A 336 -23.59 -3.66 -39.58
CA THR A 336 -23.99 -3.81 -40.98
C THR A 336 -25.48 -4.21 -41.01
N PRO A 337 -26.36 -3.51 -41.79
CA PRO A 337 -27.73 -3.94 -41.90
C PRO A 337 -27.80 -5.26 -42.72
N ALA A 338 -28.51 -6.23 -42.19
CA ALA A 338 -28.86 -7.45 -42.88
C ALA A 338 -29.79 -7.15 -44.09
N GLN A 339 -29.39 -7.72 -45.24
CA GLN A 339 -30.28 -7.89 -46.39
C GLN A 339 -31.01 -9.22 -46.28
#